data_456ad7090016d202f49ffc1d63818272
#
_entry.id   456ad7090016d202f49ffc1d63818272
#
_cell.length_a   1.000
_cell.length_b   1.000
_cell.length_c   1.000
_cell.angle_alpha   90.00
_cell.angle_beta   90.00
_cell.angle_gamma   90.00
#
_symmetry.space_group_name_H-M   'P 1'
#
loop_
_entity.id
_entity.type
_entity.pdbx_description
1 polymer ?
#
loop_
_entity_poly.entity_id
_entity_poly.type
_entity_poly.pdbx_seq_one_letter_code
_entity_poly.pdbx_strand_id
1 'polypeptide(L)'
;MWISKDQHGTFIYEKNPDFNEYGYSFEVPDELVNDILGRPIRQFEVTEIDIAPKYPIYSRAWEMPNSNTFDIKCIRNLINKYLSPNMLSIDPFANKNRLAKITNDLDPAMETEYCMDALDFLKIFDDNSVDFVLYDPPFSPRQVSECYKKLGKTVNMQTTQAKFWGDLKKEITRITKPNGIVISFGWNSNGIGKTKGFEIIELLTVAHGGQHNDTICTVERKISI
;
A
#
# COMPACT_ATOMS: atom_id res chain seq x y z
N MET A 1 -7.09 17.41 -5.01
CA MET A 1 -6.02 18.16 -5.75
C MET A 1 -6.54 19.50 -6.22
N TRP A 2 -5.65 20.41 -6.57
CA TRP A 2 -6.00 21.74 -7.05
C TRP A 2 -5.34 21.99 -8.39
N ILE A 3 -6.04 22.65 -9.32
CA ILE A 3 -5.46 23.15 -10.56
C ILE A 3 -5.42 24.67 -10.47
N SER A 4 -4.29 25.25 -10.85
CA SER A 4 -4.14 26.71 -11.00
C SER A 4 -3.51 27.03 -12.35
N LYS A 5 -3.99 28.08 -12.98
CA LYS A 5 -3.40 28.65 -14.21
C LYS A 5 -2.96 30.08 -13.96
N ASP A 6 -1.69 30.34 -14.14
CA ASP A 6 -1.10 31.66 -14.03
C ASP A 6 -0.35 32.08 -15.32
N GLN A 7 0.47 33.12 -15.24
CA GLN A 7 1.27 33.63 -16.39
C GLN A 7 2.41 32.68 -16.78
N HIS A 8 2.77 31.72 -15.93
CA HIS A 8 3.88 30.80 -16.13
C HIS A 8 3.42 29.43 -16.66
N GLY A 9 2.13 29.12 -16.56
CA GLY A 9 1.57 27.85 -17.03
C GLY A 9 0.38 27.37 -16.23
N THR A 10 0.03 26.12 -16.46
CA THR A 10 -1.03 25.43 -15.70
C THR A 10 -0.40 24.34 -14.84
N PHE A 11 -0.71 24.33 -13.56
CA PHE A 11 -0.09 23.48 -12.57
C PHE A 11 -1.14 22.71 -11.78
N ILE A 12 -0.84 21.46 -11.43
CA ILE A 12 -1.59 20.67 -10.47
C ILE A 12 -0.85 20.67 -9.12
N TYR A 13 -1.58 20.91 -8.04
CA TYR A 13 -1.08 20.99 -6.68
C TYR A 13 -1.75 19.95 -5.80
N GLU A 14 -0.99 19.37 -4.88
CA GLU A 14 -1.55 18.50 -3.83
C GLU A 14 -2.40 19.31 -2.85
N LYS A 15 -1.97 20.52 -2.52
CA LYS A 15 -2.64 21.45 -1.59
C LYS A 15 -3.04 22.72 -2.31
N ASN A 16 -3.98 23.45 -1.71
CA ASN A 16 -4.44 24.73 -2.29
C ASN A 16 -3.27 25.74 -2.35
N PRO A 17 -2.90 26.22 -3.55
CA PRO A 17 -1.78 27.14 -3.72
C PRO A 17 -1.99 28.51 -3.06
N ASP A 18 -3.25 28.93 -2.82
CA ASP A 18 -3.57 30.22 -2.20
C ASP A 18 -3.24 30.28 -0.69
N PHE A 19 -3.00 29.14 -0.04
CA PHE A 19 -2.73 29.09 1.40
C PHE A 19 -1.24 28.98 1.77
N ASN A 20 -0.32 29.25 0.84
CA ASN A 20 1.13 29.13 1.07
C ASN A 20 1.59 27.80 1.71
N GLU A 21 0.82 26.75 1.52
CA GLU A 21 1.20 25.42 1.97
C GLU A 21 2.13 24.81 0.92
N TYR A 22 3.38 24.53 1.30
CA TYR A 22 4.35 23.86 0.45
C TYR A 22 3.89 22.41 0.17
N GLY A 23 3.31 22.20 -0.99
CA GLY A 23 2.97 20.90 -1.56
C GLY A 23 3.75 20.69 -2.86
N TYR A 24 3.71 19.46 -3.38
CA TYR A 24 4.24 19.17 -4.70
C TYR A 24 3.34 19.82 -5.74
N SER A 25 3.96 20.46 -6.74
CA SER A 25 3.28 20.94 -7.94
C SER A 25 3.98 20.41 -9.18
N PHE A 26 3.25 20.22 -10.25
CA PHE A 26 3.80 19.86 -11.54
C PHE A 26 3.02 20.56 -12.65
N GLU A 27 3.77 21.01 -13.66
CA GLU A 27 3.20 21.64 -14.82
C GLU A 27 2.48 20.60 -15.70
N VAL A 28 1.32 21.00 -16.24
CA VAL A 28 0.51 20.14 -17.11
C VAL A 28 0.07 20.92 -18.35
N PRO A 29 -0.05 20.25 -19.52
CA PRO A 29 -0.62 20.85 -20.72
C PRO A 29 -2.09 21.23 -20.51
N ASP A 30 -2.48 22.38 -21.09
CA ASP A 30 -3.88 22.86 -21.01
C ASP A 30 -4.88 21.83 -21.57
N GLU A 31 -4.50 21.06 -22.60
CA GLU A 31 -5.35 20.02 -23.19
C GLU A 31 -5.73 18.96 -22.13
N LEU A 32 -4.78 18.54 -21.32
CA LEU A 32 -5.03 17.57 -20.26
C LEU A 32 -5.96 18.16 -19.20
N VAL A 33 -5.79 19.43 -18.87
CA VAL A 33 -6.65 20.10 -17.88
C VAL A 33 -8.07 20.29 -18.42
N ASN A 34 -8.21 20.61 -19.69
CA ASN A 34 -9.52 20.72 -20.34
C ASN A 34 -10.28 19.40 -20.33
N ASP A 35 -9.57 18.28 -20.55
CA ASP A 35 -10.16 16.93 -20.46
C ASP A 35 -10.63 16.62 -19.02
N ILE A 36 -9.88 17.05 -18.02
CA ILE A 36 -10.19 16.88 -16.61
C ILE A 36 -11.40 17.70 -16.20
N LEU A 37 -11.42 18.98 -16.55
CA LEU A 37 -12.48 19.92 -16.16
C LEU A 37 -13.75 19.81 -17.04
N GLY A 38 -13.65 19.19 -18.22
CA GLY A 38 -14.70 19.23 -19.26
C GLY A 38 -14.91 20.62 -19.86
N ARG A 39 -13.99 21.55 -19.61
CA ARG A 39 -13.98 22.94 -20.09
C ARG A 39 -12.58 23.55 -20.02
N PRO A 40 -12.32 24.63 -20.78
CA PRO A 40 -11.05 25.37 -20.65
C PRO A 40 -10.88 25.99 -19.26
N ILE A 41 -9.66 25.92 -18.71
CA ILE A 41 -9.29 26.64 -17.51
C ILE A 41 -9.03 28.12 -17.83
N ARG A 42 -9.51 29.01 -16.98
CA ARG A 42 -9.32 30.45 -17.14
C ARG A 42 -7.99 30.92 -16.56
N GLN A 43 -7.48 32.00 -17.08
CA GLN A 43 -6.31 32.69 -16.53
C GLN A 43 -6.58 33.07 -15.06
N PHE A 44 -5.64 32.80 -14.17
CA PHE A 44 -5.75 33.01 -12.71
C PHE A 44 -6.89 32.26 -12.02
N GLU A 45 -7.41 31.22 -12.64
CA GLU A 45 -8.37 30.34 -11.99
C GLU A 45 -7.64 29.36 -11.08
N VAL A 46 -8.16 29.18 -9.86
CA VAL A 46 -7.81 28.10 -8.93
C VAL A 46 -9.05 27.26 -8.69
N THR A 47 -8.99 25.99 -8.98
CA THR A 47 -10.16 25.09 -8.88
C THR A 47 -9.77 23.80 -8.18
N GLU A 48 -10.55 23.40 -7.19
CA GLU A 48 -10.41 22.07 -6.60
C GLU A 48 -10.93 21.02 -7.58
N ILE A 49 -10.16 19.96 -7.74
CA ILE A 49 -10.50 18.85 -8.61
C ILE A 49 -10.51 17.57 -7.81
N ASP A 50 -11.62 16.85 -7.89
CA ASP A 50 -11.73 15.50 -7.34
C ASP A 50 -11.28 14.49 -8.40
N ILE A 51 -9.96 14.43 -8.61
CA ILE A 51 -9.38 13.44 -9.50
C ILE A 51 -8.65 12.43 -8.66
N ALA A 52 -9.13 11.20 -8.69
CA ALA A 52 -8.26 10.08 -8.47
C ALA A 52 -7.13 10.18 -9.52
N PRO A 53 -5.86 10.28 -9.10
CA PRO A 53 -4.77 10.43 -10.06
C PRO A 53 -4.86 9.32 -11.11
N LYS A 54 -4.87 9.68 -12.39
CA LYS A 54 -4.89 8.75 -13.52
C LYS A 54 -3.66 7.82 -13.54
N TYR A 55 -2.61 8.25 -12.83
CA TYR A 55 -1.35 7.53 -12.70
C TYR A 55 -0.99 7.34 -11.23
N PRO A 56 -0.28 6.24 -10.89
CA PRO A 56 0.19 6.04 -9.53
C PRO A 56 1.07 7.21 -9.06
N ILE A 57 0.84 7.65 -7.83
CA ILE A 57 1.75 8.57 -7.16
C ILE A 57 3.05 7.82 -6.90
N TYR A 58 4.19 8.40 -7.27
CA TYR A 58 5.49 7.82 -6.96
C TYR A 58 6.28 8.75 -6.03
N SER A 59 6.78 8.18 -4.94
CA SER A 59 7.62 8.89 -3.98
C SER A 59 8.82 8.05 -3.55
N ARG A 60 9.89 8.72 -3.11
CA ARG A 60 11.08 8.08 -2.57
C ARG A 60 11.48 8.77 -1.28
N ALA A 61 11.74 7.97 -0.25
CA ALA A 61 12.28 8.43 1.02
C ALA A 61 13.59 7.70 1.33
N TRP A 62 14.37 8.25 2.26
CA TRP A 62 15.53 7.56 2.84
C TRP A 62 15.33 7.49 4.34
N GLU A 63 15.29 6.27 4.88
CA GLU A 63 15.23 6.02 6.32
C GLU A 63 15.98 4.73 6.66
N MET A 64 16.54 4.67 7.86
CA MET A 64 17.22 3.46 8.34
C MET A 64 16.25 2.28 8.43
N PRO A 65 16.70 1.05 8.10
CA PRO A 65 15.87 -0.13 8.23
C PRO A 65 15.50 -0.39 9.70
N ASN A 66 14.32 -0.94 9.91
CA ASN A 66 13.81 -1.35 11.22
C ASN A 66 13.27 -2.77 11.12
N SER A 67 13.48 -3.59 12.14
CA SER A 67 12.91 -4.95 12.23
C SER A 67 11.37 -4.94 12.26
N ASN A 68 10.76 -3.82 12.64
CA ASN A 68 9.34 -3.57 12.52
C ASN A 68 9.12 -2.59 11.38
N THR A 69 8.78 -3.07 10.21
CA THR A 69 8.60 -2.29 8.97
C THR A 69 7.74 -1.05 9.18
N PHE A 70 6.66 -1.16 9.97
CA PHE A 70 5.71 -0.06 10.18
C PHE A 70 6.15 0.97 11.23
N ASP A 71 7.30 0.78 11.89
CA ASP A 71 7.92 1.82 12.74
C ASP A 71 8.76 2.81 11.93
N ILE A 72 9.05 2.50 10.68
CA ILE A 72 9.68 3.43 9.74
C ILE A 72 8.70 4.57 9.44
N LYS A 73 9.12 5.81 9.73
CA LYS A 73 8.22 6.98 9.75
C LYS A 73 7.50 7.23 8.43
N CYS A 74 8.21 7.16 7.29
CA CYS A 74 7.59 7.38 5.98
C CYS A 74 6.59 6.27 5.63
N ILE A 75 6.84 5.02 6.04
CA ILE A 75 5.92 3.89 5.86
C ILE A 75 4.68 4.08 6.74
N ARG A 76 4.85 4.44 8.01
CA ARG A 76 3.74 4.74 8.93
C ARG A 76 2.85 5.87 8.40
N ASN A 77 3.44 6.92 7.86
CA ASN A 77 2.71 8.03 7.26
C ASN A 77 1.89 7.56 6.04
N LEU A 78 2.47 6.71 5.20
CA LEU A 78 1.76 6.12 4.07
C LEU A 78 0.57 5.26 4.53
N ILE A 79 0.75 4.41 5.54
CA ILE A 79 -0.34 3.61 6.10
C ILE A 79 -1.45 4.52 6.63
N ASN A 80 -1.11 5.53 7.43
CA ASN A 80 -2.07 6.46 8.01
C ASN A 80 -2.83 7.31 6.98
N LYS A 81 -2.25 7.53 5.80
CA LYS A 81 -2.92 8.21 4.68
C LYS A 81 -4.14 7.45 4.17
N TYR A 82 -4.09 6.12 4.21
CA TYR A 82 -5.13 5.25 3.64
C TYR A 82 -5.97 4.52 4.69
N LEU A 83 -5.46 4.33 5.89
CA LEU A 83 -6.16 3.63 6.96
C LEU A 83 -7.09 4.58 7.73
N SER A 84 -8.37 4.25 7.76
CA SER A 84 -9.38 4.97 8.57
C SER A 84 -9.87 4.10 9.73
N PRO A 85 -10.18 4.67 10.91
CA PRO A 85 -10.66 3.93 12.08
C PRO A 85 -11.93 3.11 11.84
N ASN A 86 -12.77 3.52 10.87
CA ASN A 86 -14.01 2.84 10.55
C ASN A 86 -13.85 1.62 9.62
N MET A 87 -12.66 1.42 9.05
CA MET A 87 -12.36 0.31 8.16
C MET A 87 -12.20 -1.01 8.94
N LEU A 88 -12.70 -2.10 8.38
CA LEU A 88 -12.25 -3.43 8.78
C LEU A 88 -10.88 -3.66 8.16
N SER A 89 -9.84 -3.48 8.96
CA SER A 89 -8.44 -3.64 8.55
C SER A 89 -7.82 -4.88 9.16
N ILE A 90 -6.99 -5.58 8.38
CA ILE A 90 -6.31 -6.80 8.81
C ILE A 90 -4.81 -6.76 8.50
N ASP A 91 -4.04 -7.47 9.32
CA ASP A 91 -2.61 -7.68 9.13
C ASP A 91 -2.28 -9.16 9.38
N PRO A 92 -2.04 -9.96 8.33
CA PRO A 92 -1.73 -11.39 8.47
C PRO A 92 -0.31 -11.68 8.97
N PHE A 93 0.59 -10.67 9.04
CA PHE A 93 2.00 -10.79 9.42
C PHE A 93 2.41 -9.69 10.41
N ALA A 94 1.59 -9.46 11.42
CA ALA A 94 1.63 -8.24 12.20
C ALA A 94 2.89 -8.05 13.07
N ASN A 95 3.63 -9.10 13.39
CA ASN A 95 4.72 -9.01 14.35
C ASN A 95 4.21 -8.27 15.62
N LYS A 96 4.91 -7.26 16.11
CA LYS A 96 4.51 -6.41 17.25
C LYS A 96 3.58 -5.27 16.87
N ASN A 97 3.18 -5.17 15.60
CA ASN A 97 2.37 -4.06 15.11
C ASN A 97 0.88 -4.21 15.47
N ARG A 98 0.22 -3.10 15.71
CA ARG A 98 -1.22 -3.03 16.06
C ARG A 98 -1.94 -1.90 15.31
N LEU A 99 -1.51 -1.62 14.08
CA LEU A 99 -2.16 -0.61 13.24
C LEU A 99 -3.45 -1.13 12.64
N ALA A 100 -3.46 -2.39 12.22
CA ALA A 100 -4.69 -3.02 11.75
C ALA A 100 -5.62 -3.36 12.94
N LYS A 101 -6.91 -3.39 12.67
CA LYS A 101 -7.96 -3.72 13.66
C LYS A 101 -7.92 -5.18 14.09
N ILE A 102 -7.55 -6.08 13.17
CA ILE A 102 -7.40 -7.51 13.44
C ILE A 102 -6.00 -7.93 12.98
N THR A 103 -5.24 -8.52 13.88
CA THR A 103 -3.86 -8.89 13.65
C THR A 103 -3.64 -10.39 13.83
N ASN A 104 -2.74 -10.94 13.02
CA ASN A 104 -2.27 -12.32 13.11
C ASN A 104 -0.75 -12.38 13.02
N ASP A 105 -0.17 -13.30 13.72
CA ASP A 105 1.21 -13.73 13.51
C ASP A 105 1.35 -15.23 13.78
N LEU A 106 2.35 -15.85 13.16
CA LEU A 106 2.64 -17.26 13.38
C LEU A 106 3.34 -17.52 14.73
N ASP A 107 4.05 -16.49 15.25
CA ASP A 107 4.81 -16.53 16.51
C ASP A 107 3.89 -16.11 17.68
N PRO A 108 3.57 -17.00 18.62
CA PRO A 108 2.73 -16.67 19.78
C PRO A 108 3.34 -15.59 20.69
N ALA A 109 4.65 -15.35 20.62
CA ALA A 109 5.32 -14.29 21.36
C ALA A 109 4.96 -12.88 20.84
N MET A 110 4.28 -12.80 19.70
CA MET A 110 3.81 -11.52 19.14
C MET A 110 2.48 -11.06 19.78
N GLU A 111 1.76 -11.93 20.49
CA GLU A 111 0.53 -11.61 21.25
C GLU A 111 -0.56 -10.94 20.38
N THR A 112 -0.68 -11.37 19.12
CA THR A 112 -1.72 -10.94 18.19
C THR A 112 -3.08 -11.56 18.53
N GLU A 113 -4.20 -11.01 17.98
CA GLU A 113 -5.55 -11.56 18.21
C GLU A 113 -5.68 -13.00 17.71
N TYR A 114 -4.98 -13.31 16.61
CA TYR A 114 -4.89 -14.67 16.06
C TYR A 114 -3.44 -15.12 16.02
N CYS A 115 -3.20 -16.40 16.32
CA CYS A 115 -1.87 -17.00 16.26
C CYS A 115 -1.92 -18.25 15.38
N MET A 116 -1.86 -18.06 14.06
CA MET A 116 -1.99 -19.16 13.11
C MET A 116 -1.26 -18.87 11.79
N ASP A 117 -1.25 -19.85 10.89
CA ASP A 117 -0.73 -19.65 9.54
C ASP A 117 -1.51 -18.55 8.82
N ALA A 118 -0.81 -17.68 8.11
CA ALA A 118 -1.41 -16.52 7.45
C ALA A 118 -2.47 -16.90 6.41
N LEU A 119 -2.28 -18.03 5.70
CA LEU A 119 -3.28 -18.50 4.74
C LEU A 119 -4.56 -18.96 5.44
N ASP A 120 -4.45 -19.64 6.58
CA ASP A 120 -5.60 -20.08 7.36
C ASP A 120 -6.31 -18.89 8.01
N PHE A 121 -5.56 -17.89 8.48
CA PHE A 121 -6.11 -16.63 8.96
C PHE A 121 -6.92 -15.91 7.87
N LEU A 122 -6.41 -15.80 6.66
CA LEU A 122 -7.14 -15.15 5.56
C LEU A 122 -8.43 -15.87 5.18
N LYS A 123 -8.50 -17.19 5.34
CA LYS A 123 -9.70 -18.00 5.07
C LYS A 123 -10.86 -17.77 6.05
N ILE A 124 -10.61 -17.16 7.21
CA ILE A 124 -11.66 -16.87 8.20
C ILE A 124 -12.64 -15.80 7.69
N PHE A 125 -12.16 -14.90 6.83
CA PHE A 125 -12.94 -13.77 6.34
C PHE A 125 -13.83 -14.14 5.16
N ASP A 126 -15.04 -13.58 5.13
CA ASP A 126 -15.97 -13.74 4.01
C ASP A 126 -15.47 -12.98 2.75
N ASP A 127 -16.03 -13.34 1.60
CA ASP A 127 -15.76 -12.67 0.34
C ASP A 127 -16.16 -11.20 0.42
N ASN A 128 -15.31 -10.31 -0.09
CA ASN A 128 -15.55 -8.86 -0.11
C ASN A 128 -15.97 -8.27 1.25
N SER A 129 -15.31 -8.70 2.34
CA SER A 129 -15.62 -8.27 3.71
C SER A 129 -14.61 -7.26 4.27
N VAL A 130 -13.38 -7.24 3.78
CA VAL A 130 -12.27 -6.47 4.32
C VAL A 130 -12.06 -5.16 3.54
N ASP A 131 -11.92 -4.04 4.25
CA ASP A 131 -11.71 -2.72 3.64
C ASP A 131 -10.23 -2.43 3.40
N PHE A 132 -9.33 -2.94 4.27
CA PHE A 132 -7.92 -2.59 4.23
C PHE A 132 -7.03 -3.77 4.66
N VAL A 133 -5.99 -4.06 3.89
CA VAL A 133 -5.03 -5.13 4.19
C VAL A 133 -3.61 -4.57 4.23
N LEU A 134 -2.89 -4.82 5.34
CA LEU A 134 -1.43 -4.69 5.41
C LEU A 134 -0.81 -6.03 5.04
N TYR A 135 -0.03 -6.08 3.97
CA TYR A 135 0.56 -7.31 3.46
C TYR A 135 2.08 -7.23 3.45
N ASP A 136 2.70 -7.59 4.60
CA ASP A 136 4.14 -7.60 4.82
C ASP A 136 4.68 -9.04 5.04
N PRO A 137 4.57 -9.94 4.05
CA PRO A 137 5.00 -11.32 4.17
C PRO A 137 6.53 -11.40 4.17
N PRO A 138 7.12 -12.53 4.61
CA PRO A 138 8.52 -12.82 4.33
C PRO A 138 8.83 -12.68 2.84
N PHE A 139 9.88 -11.92 2.48
CA PHE A 139 10.16 -11.53 1.09
C PHE A 139 10.91 -12.59 0.29
N SER A 140 11.39 -13.65 0.94
CA SER A 140 12.14 -14.70 0.29
C SER A 140 11.87 -16.08 0.90
N PRO A 141 12.08 -17.17 0.14
CA PRO A 141 12.00 -18.55 0.65
C PRO A 141 12.88 -18.79 1.88
N ARG A 142 14.03 -18.13 1.94
CA ARG A 142 14.94 -18.19 3.08
C ARG A 142 14.31 -17.62 4.33
N GLN A 143 13.70 -16.43 4.26
CA GLN A 143 13.01 -15.80 5.39
C GLN A 143 11.83 -16.64 5.87
N VAL A 144 11.02 -17.20 4.95
CA VAL A 144 9.96 -18.15 5.31
C VAL A 144 10.53 -19.32 6.09
N SER A 145 11.60 -19.95 5.57
CA SER A 145 12.26 -21.07 6.23
C SER A 145 12.79 -20.71 7.62
N GLU A 146 13.40 -19.53 7.78
CA GLU A 146 13.93 -19.06 9.06
C GLU A 146 12.79 -18.83 10.07
N CYS A 147 11.66 -18.22 9.68
CA CYS A 147 10.50 -18.02 10.54
C CYS A 147 9.91 -19.35 11.04
N TYR A 148 9.66 -20.30 10.13
CA TYR A 148 9.09 -21.61 10.50
C TYR A 148 10.03 -22.43 11.40
N LYS A 149 11.34 -22.47 11.06
CA LYS A 149 12.34 -23.18 11.87
C LYS A 149 12.48 -22.60 13.28
N LYS A 150 12.45 -21.28 13.42
CA LYS A 150 12.51 -20.61 14.73
C LYS A 150 11.37 -21.08 15.65
N LEU A 151 10.22 -21.41 15.07
CA LEU A 151 9.05 -21.90 15.79
C LEU A 151 8.96 -23.43 15.87
N GLY A 152 10.01 -24.17 15.48
CA GLY A 152 10.03 -25.62 15.48
C GLY A 152 9.07 -26.26 14.46
N LYS A 153 8.59 -25.48 13.48
CA LYS A 153 7.68 -25.96 12.44
C LYS A 153 8.46 -26.54 11.25
N THR A 154 7.87 -27.56 10.63
CA THR A 154 8.49 -28.20 9.45
C THR A 154 8.37 -27.29 8.23
N VAL A 155 9.52 -27.06 7.57
CA VAL A 155 9.58 -26.38 6.28
C VAL A 155 9.47 -27.45 5.19
N ASN A 156 8.52 -27.28 4.29
CA ASN A 156 8.36 -28.14 3.13
C ASN A 156 8.45 -27.32 1.82
N MET A 157 8.48 -28.01 0.69
CA MET A 157 8.53 -27.34 -0.62
C MET A 157 7.34 -26.41 -0.87
N GLN A 158 6.17 -26.71 -0.29
CA GLN A 158 4.96 -25.91 -0.47
C GLN A 158 5.06 -24.53 0.20
N THR A 159 5.76 -24.44 1.35
CA THR A 159 5.95 -23.20 2.12
C THR A 159 7.04 -22.28 1.55
N THR A 160 7.86 -22.78 0.63
CA THR A 160 9.02 -22.03 0.08
C THR A 160 8.94 -21.81 -1.42
N GLN A 161 7.90 -22.26 -2.10
CA GLN A 161 7.67 -22.03 -3.53
C GLN A 161 6.85 -20.77 -3.79
N ALA A 162 6.89 -20.28 -5.02
CA ALA A 162 6.08 -19.17 -5.49
C ALA A 162 4.58 -19.33 -5.21
N LYS A 163 4.11 -20.57 -5.09
CA LYS A 163 2.74 -20.94 -4.73
C LYS A 163 2.33 -20.35 -3.37
N PHE A 164 3.22 -20.31 -2.38
CA PHE A 164 2.95 -19.73 -1.05
C PHE A 164 2.40 -18.30 -1.17
N TRP A 165 3.13 -17.42 -1.86
CA TRP A 165 2.67 -16.04 -2.06
C TRP A 165 1.46 -15.97 -3.00
N GLY A 166 1.36 -16.89 -3.97
CA GLY A 166 0.23 -16.98 -4.89
C GLY A 166 -1.09 -17.28 -4.18
N ASP A 167 -1.09 -18.23 -3.24
CA ASP A 167 -2.26 -18.62 -2.46
C ASP A 167 -2.69 -17.49 -1.51
N LEU A 168 -1.75 -16.82 -0.83
CA LEU A 168 -2.02 -15.65 0.00
C LEU A 168 -2.68 -14.51 -0.81
N LYS A 169 -2.10 -14.17 -1.97
CA LYS A 169 -2.66 -13.12 -2.84
C LYS A 169 -4.04 -13.48 -3.39
N LYS A 170 -4.32 -14.77 -3.62
CA LYS A 170 -5.65 -15.24 -4.03
C LYS A 170 -6.69 -14.99 -2.93
N GLU A 171 -6.38 -15.33 -1.68
CA GLU A 171 -7.27 -15.09 -0.55
C GLU A 171 -7.44 -13.59 -0.28
N ILE A 172 -6.36 -12.80 -0.29
CA ILE A 172 -6.46 -11.33 -0.19
C ILE A 172 -7.38 -10.76 -1.26
N THR A 173 -7.28 -11.26 -2.50
CA THR A 173 -8.18 -10.86 -3.59
C THR A 173 -9.64 -11.17 -3.27
N ARG A 174 -9.92 -12.38 -2.74
CA ARG A 174 -11.27 -12.83 -2.41
C ARG A 174 -11.92 -11.95 -1.33
N ILE A 175 -11.20 -11.72 -0.24
CA ILE A 175 -11.74 -11.04 0.95
C ILE A 175 -11.80 -9.51 0.82
N THR A 176 -10.95 -8.90 0.01
CA THR A 176 -10.92 -7.45 -0.14
C THR A 176 -12.18 -6.95 -0.86
N LYS A 177 -12.86 -5.96 -0.31
CA LYS A 177 -14.04 -5.32 -0.93
C LYS A 177 -13.68 -4.63 -2.25
N PRO A 178 -14.65 -4.42 -3.17
CA PRO A 178 -14.52 -3.44 -4.23
C PRO A 178 -14.12 -2.07 -3.64
N ASN A 179 -13.16 -1.38 -4.25
CA ASN A 179 -12.50 -0.16 -3.76
C ASN A 179 -11.70 -0.33 -2.45
N GLY A 180 -11.60 -1.53 -1.88
CA GLY A 180 -10.74 -1.83 -0.75
C GLY A 180 -9.27 -1.66 -1.10
N ILE A 181 -8.46 -1.31 -0.10
CA ILE A 181 -7.04 -0.99 -0.24
C ILE A 181 -6.18 -2.12 0.28
N VAL A 182 -5.13 -2.45 -0.45
CA VAL A 182 -4.04 -3.31 0.01
C VAL A 182 -2.73 -2.53 -0.07
N ILE A 183 -1.97 -2.52 1.02
CA ILE A 183 -0.58 -2.05 0.98
C ILE A 183 0.33 -3.27 1.09
N SER A 184 1.04 -3.54 0.01
CA SER A 184 2.03 -4.61 -0.05
C SER A 184 3.43 -4.06 0.18
N PHE A 185 4.22 -4.76 1.01
CA PHE A 185 5.60 -4.41 1.31
C PHE A 185 6.53 -5.49 0.73
N GLY A 186 7.69 -5.09 0.23
CA GLY A 186 8.63 -6.05 -0.37
C GLY A 186 9.80 -5.40 -1.07
N TRP A 187 10.51 -6.21 -1.85
CA TRP A 187 11.65 -5.78 -2.67
C TRP A 187 11.28 -5.50 -4.13
N ASN A 188 10.00 -5.56 -4.46
CA ASN A 188 9.47 -5.27 -5.79
C ASN A 188 8.07 -4.66 -5.68
N SER A 189 7.61 -4.06 -6.76
CA SER A 189 6.31 -3.39 -6.87
C SER A 189 5.18 -4.26 -7.43
N ASN A 190 5.33 -5.58 -7.40
CA ASN A 190 4.34 -6.48 -8.00
C ASN A 190 2.99 -6.49 -7.26
N GLY A 191 2.98 -6.13 -5.97
CA GLY A 191 1.77 -6.07 -5.15
C GLY A 191 0.90 -7.32 -5.25
N ILE A 192 -0.42 -7.16 -5.19
CA ILE A 192 -1.42 -8.20 -5.48
C ILE A 192 -1.52 -8.43 -6.98
N GLY A 193 -1.62 -7.33 -7.74
CA GLY A 193 -1.44 -7.29 -9.17
C GLY A 193 -2.70 -7.10 -10.01
N LYS A 194 -2.50 -6.49 -11.17
CA LYS A 194 -3.58 -6.16 -12.13
C LYS A 194 -4.39 -7.36 -12.58
N THR A 195 -3.76 -8.54 -12.76
CA THR A 195 -4.44 -9.77 -13.17
C THR A 195 -5.43 -10.31 -12.12
N LYS A 196 -5.35 -9.81 -10.90
CA LYS A 196 -6.27 -10.12 -9.80
C LYS A 196 -7.27 -8.99 -9.52
N GLY A 197 -7.39 -8.03 -10.43
CA GLY A 197 -8.35 -6.93 -10.32
C GLY A 197 -7.89 -5.78 -9.41
N PHE A 198 -6.58 -5.56 -9.28
CA PHE A 198 -6.04 -4.44 -8.52
C PHE A 198 -5.32 -3.44 -9.42
N GLU A 199 -5.45 -2.17 -9.12
CA GLU A 199 -4.69 -1.08 -9.72
C GLU A 199 -3.77 -0.43 -8.69
N ILE A 200 -2.54 -0.15 -9.09
CA ILE A 200 -1.59 0.58 -8.26
C ILE A 200 -2.02 2.06 -8.24
N ILE A 201 -2.20 2.63 -7.06
CA ILE A 201 -2.53 4.03 -6.87
C ILE A 201 -1.38 4.85 -6.28
N GLU A 202 -0.46 4.21 -5.55
CA GLU A 202 0.74 4.86 -5.03
C GLU A 202 1.89 3.86 -4.86
N LEU A 203 3.11 4.34 -5.09
CA LEU A 203 4.36 3.63 -4.83
C LEU A 203 5.28 4.49 -3.97
N LEU A 204 5.73 3.95 -2.85
CA LEU A 204 6.79 4.54 -2.04
C LEU A 204 8.01 3.62 -2.04
N THR A 205 9.14 4.12 -2.50
CA THR A 205 10.44 3.45 -2.33
C THR A 205 11.14 4.02 -1.12
N VAL A 206 11.43 3.18 -0.13
CA VAL A 206 12.22 3.55 1.05
C VAL A 206 13.63 3.00 0.88
N ALA A 207 14.58 3.90 0.60
CA ALA A 207 15.97 3.55 0.49
C ALA A 207 16.60 3.45 1.89
N HIS A 208 17.25 2.33 2.17
CA HIS A 208 17.91 2.07 3.46
C HIS A 208 19.42 2.28 3.43
N GLY A 209 20.00 2.34 2.23
CA GLY A 209 21.43 2.51 2.03
C GLY A 209 22.27 1.29 2.43
N GLY A 210 23.57 1.41 2.22
CA GLY A 210 24.53 0.35 2.57
C GLY A 210 24.26 -0.96 1.83
N GLN A 211 24.22 -2.06 2.58
CA GLN A 211 23.95 -3.42 2.06
C GLN A 211 22.50 -3.87 2.24
N HIS A 212 21.62 -2.95 2.65
CA HIS A 212 20.21 -3.25 2.83
C HIS A 212 19.43 -3.07 1.52
N ASN A 213 18.52 -4.00 1.25
CA ASN A 213 17.56 -3.83 0.16
C ASN A 213 16.58 -2.71 0.49
N ASP A 214 16.22 -1.92 -0.51
CA ASP A 214 15.15 -0.94 -0.36
C ASP A 214 13.82 -1.63 -0.08
N THR A 215 12.96 -0.99 0.72
CA THR A 215 11.58 -1.43 0.90
C THR A 215 10.68 -0.71 -0.10
N ILE A 216 9.93 -1.46 -0.88
CA ILE A 216 8.94 -0.92 -1.82
C ILE A 216 7.56 -1.15 -1.23
N CYS A 217 6.85 -0.05 -0.98
CA CYS A 217 5.47 -0.07 -0.54
C CYS A 217 4.56 0.18 -1.75
N THR A 218 3.74 -0.80 -2.08
CA THR A 218 2.81 -0.74 -3.21
C THR A 218 1.39 -0.64 -2.67
N VAL A 219 0.77 0.53 -2.87
CA VAL A 219 -0.63 0.77 -2.50
C VAL A 219 -1.51 0.43 -3.71
N GLU A 220 -2.40 -0.49 -3.54
CA GLU A 220 -3.31 -0.96 -4.58
C GLU A 220 -4.76 -0.83 -4.14
N ARG A 221 -5.63 -0.50 -5.08
CA ARG A 221 -7.08 -0.50 -4.91
C ARG A 221 -7.69 -1.62 -5.73
N LYS A 222 -8.63 -2.36 -5.13
CA LYS A 222 -9.42 -3.36 -5.86
C LYS A 222 -10.40 -2.66 -6.79
N ILE A 223 -10.29 -2.94 -8.09
CA ILE A 223 -11.20 -2.38 -9.11
C ILE A 223 -12.56 -3.10 -8.97
N SER A 224 -13.65 -2.33 -8.99
CA SER A 224 -14.99 -2.90 -9.13
C SER A 224 -15.11 -3.51 -10.53
N ILE A 225 -15.31 -4.81 -10.61
CA ILE A 225 -15.64 -5.51 -11.86
C ILE A 225 -17.15 -5.55 -12.01
#